data_30aaed959a87d7143a5db7946fedbca6
#
_entry.id   30aaed959a87d7143a5db7946fedbca6
#
_cell.length_a   1.000
_cell.length_b   1.000
_cell.length_c   1.000
_cell.angle_alpha   90.00
_cell.angle_beta   90.00
_cell.angle_gamma   90.00
#
_symmetry.space_group_name_H-M   'P 1'
#
loop_
_entity.id
_entity.type
_entity.pdbx_description
1 polymer ?
#
loop_
_entity_poly.entity_id
_entity_poly.type
_entity_poly.pdbx_seq_one_letter_code
_entity_poly.pdbx_strand_id
1 'polypeptide(L)'
;MKLRTMPIFFAFFVMGFVDAVGTLVGFAKEEYQLSGFMAGLLPFFGFIAFAIFSVPGGVLMDKKGKKFLMLLSLAIVLVGEALPAMTTGYVMLVGAIFLIGVGMTLLQVAGNPIMRDVSEEGRFARNLTFAQFIKGLGSIAGPAVAIALVSRGLPWNSIFTVFGVVVAITLAGVAFLRVDEKKQDDKPAASIRSSFALLANPYVFTMILGLFLYVGAEVGVNSWIATFLNQKFQFDLGSLATGGIAFFFVALSIGRLIGSAVLNFMSARQFLLVTAALSVVGTLGIMLGSKEVAVASIFVTGLGFGNVFPLVFSILIDRMPERSAELSGLLCMAIAGGAVMPLVMGAVNDTFSSVTAAMAVPFVSCLYIFYLGLRAAREAKA
;
A
#
# COMPACT_ATOMS: atom_id res chain seq x y z
N MET A 1 20.89 -13.23 0.43
CA MET A 1 19.66 -13.27 -0.39
C MET A 1 20.02 -13.95 -1.71
N LYS A 2 19.36 -15.05 -2.07
CA LYS A 2 19.72 -15.82 -3.27
C LYS A 2 19.24 -15.07 -4.53
N LEU A 3 20.04 -15.04 -5.59
CA LEU A 3 19.70 -14.41 -6.89
C LEU A 3 18.33 -14.88 -7.44
N ARG A 4 17.91 -16.09 -7.00
CA ARG A 4 16.63 -16.71 -7.36
C ARG A 4 15.38 -15.97 -6.83
N THR A 5 15.51 -15.01 -5.88
CA THR A 5 14.37 -14.24 -5.34
C THR A 5 14.15 -12.90 -6.04
N MET A 6 15.03 -12.51 -6.96
CA MET A 6 14.92 -11.24 -7.70
C MET A 6 13.55 -11.02 -8.37
N PRO A 7 12.94 -12.01 -9.06
CA PRO A 7 11.63 -11.81 -9.68
C PRO A 7 10.53 -11.42 -8.69
N ILE A 8 10.61 -11.85 -7.42
CA ILE A 8 9.66 -11.46 -6.38
C ILE A 8 9.83 -9.97 -6.05
N PHE A 9 11.06 -9.46 -5.94
CA PHE A 9 11.29 -8.03 -5.71
C PHE A 9 10.84 -7.17 -6.89
N PHE A 10 11.02 -7.65 -8.14
CA PHE A 10 10.43 -6.98 -9.30
C PHE A 10 8.89 -6.97 -9.24
N ALA A 11 8.26 -8.03 -8.74
CA ALA A 11 6.81 -8.02 -8.50
C ALA A 11 6.41 -6.95 -7.47
N PHE A 12 7.19 -6.76 -6.40
CA PHE A 12 6.96 -5.66 -5.45
C PHE A 12 7.18 -4.28 -6.10
N PHE A 13 8.18 -4.12 -6.97
CA PHE A 13 8.36 -2.89 -7.73
C PHE A 13 7.13 -2.57 -8.59
N VAL A 14 6.60 -3.58 -9.30
CA VAL A 14 5.36 -3.46 -10.08
C VAL A 14 4.16 -3.09 -9.19
N MET A 15 4.05 -3.63 -7.97
CA MET A 15 2.99 -3.24 -7.05
C MET A 15 2.97 -1.74 -6.74
N GLY A 16 4.10 -1.05 -6.88
CA GLY A 16 4.19 0.39 -6.69
C GLY A 16 3.50 1.22 -7.80
N PHE A 17 3.29 0.64 -8.98
CA PHE A 17 2.72 1.39 -10.10
C PHE A 17 1.27 1.84 -9.86
N VAL A 18 0.50 1.12 -9.05
CA VAL A 18 -0.86 1.54 -8.71
C VAL A 18 -0.89 2.90 -8.00
N ASP A 19 0.16 3.24 -7.29
CA ASP A 19 0.26 4.52 -6.58
C ASP A 19 0.48 5.69 -7.57
N ALA A 20 0.94 5.41 -8.80
CA ALA A 20 1.07 6.40 -9.88
C ALA A 20 -0.28 6.88 -10.42
N VAL A 21 -1.37 6.15 -10.20
CA VAL A 21 -2.72 6.52 -10.64
C VAL A 21 -3.10 7.92 -10.16
N GLY A 22 -2.68 8.32 -8.96
CA GLY A 22 -2.90 9.66 -8.44
C GLY A 22 -2.35 10.78 -9.36
N THR A 23 -1.16 10.57 -9.95
CA THR A 23 -0.56 11.52 -10.92
C THR A 23 -1.31 11.50 -12.26
N LEU A 24 -1.76 10.31 -12.69
CA LEU A 24 -2.50 10.17 -13.97
C LEU A 24 -3.87 10.85 -13.91
N VAL A 25 -4.46 11.00 -12.72
CA VAL A 25 -5.74 11.73 -12.56
C VAL A 25 -5.65 13.15 -13.09
N GLY A 26 -4.54 13.85 -12.84
CA GLY A 26 -4.33 15.22 -13.35
C GLY A 26 -4.38 15.28 -14.87
N PHE A 27 -3.59 14.44 -15.54
CA PHE A 27 -3.55 14.38 -17.01
C PHE A 27 -4.89 13.95 -17.61
N ALA A 28 -5.54 12.92 -17.03
CA ALA A 28 -6.83 12.47 -17.51
C ALA A 28 -7.93 13.53 -17.34
N LYS A 29 -7.89 14.31 -16.24
CA LYS A 29 -8.84 15.38 -15.97
C LYS A 29 -8.75 16.48 -17.02
N GLU A 30 -7.54 16.84 -17.45
CA GLU A 30 -7.33 17.84 -18.48
C GLU A 30 -7.73 17.31 -19.87
N GLU A 31 -7.30 16.12 -20.26
CA GLU A 31 -7.55 15.56 -21.58
C GLU A 31 -9.04 15.27 -21.82
N TYR A 32 -9.71 14.64 -20.83
CA TYR A 32 -11.12 14.25 -20.96
C TYR A 32 -12.09 15.29 -20.37
N GLN A 33 -11.63 16.46 -19.94
CA GLN A 33 -12.44 17.53 -19.32
C GLN A 33 -13.34 17.01 -18.19
N LEU A 34 -12.74 16.18 -17.29
CA LEU A 34 -13.49 15.48 -16.25
C LEU A 34 -13.95 16.43 -15.14
N SER A 35 -15.18 16.21 -14.63
CA SER A 35 -15.60 16.76 -13.37
C SER A 35 -14.74 16.21 -12.21
N GLY A 36 -14.75 16.89 -11.04
CA GLY A 36 -14.05 16.40 -9.85
C GLY A 36 -14.52 15.00 -9.44
N PHE A 37 -15.83 14.73 -9.55
CA PHE A 37 -16.39 13.41 -9.26
C PHE A 37 -15.83 12.33 -10.21
N MET A 38 -15.86 12.57 -11.52
CA MET A 38 -15.33 11.62 -12.51
C MET A 38 -13.84 11.36 -12.30
N ALA A 39 -13.06 12.41 -12.04
CA ALA A 39 -11.64 12.28 -11.75
C ALA A 39 -11.38 11.43 -10.49
N GLY A 40 -12.22 11.58 -9.44
CA GLY A 40 -12.16 10.79 -8.21
C GLY A 40 -12.52 9.32 -8.38
N LEU A 41 -13.29 8.96 -9.42
CA LEU A 41 -13.61 7.55 -9.71
C LEU A 41 -12.36 6.74 -10.14
N LEU A 42 -11.34 7.37 -10.71
CA LEU A 42 -10.12 6.68 -11.14
C LEU A 42 -9.42 5.99 -9.95
N PRO A 43 -8.97 6.69 -8.90
CA PRO A 43 -8.38 6.03 -7.74
C PRO A 43 -9.39 5.15 -6.98
N PHE A 44 -10.68 5.52 -6.94
CA PHE A 44 -11.71 4.72 -6.31
C PHE A 44 -11.78 3.31 -6.90
N PHE A 45 -11.81 3.17 -8.23
CA PHE A 45 -11.85 1.86 -8.89
C PHE A 45 -10.57 1.06 -8.67
N GLY A 46 -9.42 1.71 -8.53
CA GLY A 46 -8.18 1.06 -8.12
C GLY A 46 -8.26 0.44 -6.73
N PHE A 47 -8.77 1.19 -5.75
CA PHE A 47 -8.84 0.74 -4.35
C PHE A 47 -10.01 -0.19 -4.04
N ILE A 48 -11.17 -0.05 -4.70
CA ILE A 48 -12.33 -0.93 -4.45
C ILE A 48 -12.02 -2.39 -4.81
N ALA A 49 -11.09 -2.62 -5.74
CA ALA A 49 -10.60 -3.95 -6.09
C ALA A 49 -10.03 -4.68 -4.86
N PHE A 50 -9.35 -3.96 -3.95
CA PHE A 50 -8.83 -4.56 -2.71
C PHE A 50 -9.95 -5.05 -1.80
N ALA A 51 -11.05 -4.29 -1.68
CA ALA A 51 -12.19 -4.72 -0.87
C ALA A 51 -12.84 -6.00 -1.42
N ILE A 52 -12.96 -6.10 -2.75
CA ILE A 52 -13.74 -7.16 -3.42
C ILE A 52 -12.90 -8.42 -3.64
N PHE A 53 -11.65 -8.28 -4.12
CA PHE A 53 -10.87 -9.40 -4.65
C PHE A 53 -9.82 -9.96 -3.68
N SER A 54 -9.53 -9.30 -2.55
CA SER A 54 -8.50 -9.79 -1.63
C SER A 54 -8.84 -11.13 -0.99
N VAL A 55 -10.04 -11.28 -0.43
CA VAL A 55 -10.46 -12.54 0.20
C VAL A 55 -10.66 -13.65 -0.83
N PRO A 56 -11.36 -13.45 -1.97
CA PRO A 56 -11.38 -14.41 -3.06
C PRO A 56 -9.99 -14.79 -3.56
N GLY A 57 -9.08 -13.83 -3.66
CA GLY A 57 -7.67 -14.06 -4.00
C GLY A 57 -6.96 -14.98 -3.01
N GLY A 58 -7.16 -14.77 -1.71
CA GLY A 58 -6.63 -15.64 -0.66
C GLY A 58 -7.12 -17.08 -0.79
N VAL A 59 -8.42 -17.27 -1.04
CA VAL A 59 -9.03 -18.59 -1.29
C VAL A 59 -8.45 -19.25 -2.57
N LEU A 60 -8.27 -18.47 -3.63
CA LEU A 60 -7.67 -18.96 -4.88
C LEU A 60 -6.21 -19.34 -4.67
N MET A 61 -5.46 -18.54 -3.90
CA MET A 61 -4.07 -18.82 -3.53
C MET A 61 -3.92 -20.13 -2.76
N ASP A 62 -4.84 -20.39 -1.82
CA ASP A 62 -4.83 -21.64 -1.05
C ASP A 62 -5.02 -22.88 -1.95
N LYS A 63 -5.92 -22.78 -2.94
CA LYS A 63 -6.24 -23.86 -3.87
C LYS A 63 -5.19 -24.10 -4.96
N LYS A 64 -4.62 -23.04 -5.51
CA LYS A 64 -3.77 -23.09 -6.73
C LYS A 64 -2.29 -22.77 -6.47
N GLY A 65 -1.97 -22.26 -5.28
CA GLY A 65 -0.62 -21.85 -4.89
C GLY A 65 -0.33 -20.36 -5.13
N LYS A 66 0.70 -19.88 -4.46
CA LYS A 66 1.12 -18.46 -4.47
C LYS A 66 1.69 -18.05 -5.82
N LYS A 67 2.55 -18.89 -6.41
CA LYS A 67 3.13 -18.64 -7.73
C LYS A 67 2.07 -18.54 -8.81
N PHE A 68 1.07 -19.44 -8.80
CA PHE A 68 -0.03 -19.38 -9.75
C PHE A 68 -0.77 -18.05 -9.63
N LEU A 69 -1.09 -17.61 -8.40
CA LEU A 69 -1.80 -16.34 -8.20
C LEU A 69 -0.95 -15.15 -8.64
N MET A 70 0.37 -15.15 -8.42
CA MET A 70 1.28 -14.11 -8.92
C MET A 70 1.28 -14.03 -10.45
N LEU A 71 1.32 -15.16 -11.14
CA LEU A 71 1.29 -15.21 -12.61
C LEU A 71 -0.04 -14.70 -13.15
N LEU A 72 -1.16 -15.16 -12.57
CA LEU A 72 -2.49 -14.69 -12.94
C LEU A 72 -2.64 -13.19 -12.72
N SER A 73 -2.18 -12.68 -11.59
CA SER A 73 -2.26 -11.26 -11.27
C SER A 73 -1.45 -10.40 -12.23
N LEU A 74 -0.20 -10.79 -12.55
CA LEU A 74 0.63 -10.08 -13.51
C LEU A 74 0.04 -10.12 -14.93
N ALA A 75 -0.60 -11.23 -15.32
CA ALA A 75 -1.31 -11.32 -16.60
C ALA A 75 -2.52 -10.36 -16.65
N ILE A 76 -3.30 -10.26 -15.56
CA ILE A 76 -4.41 -9.30 -15.46
C ILE A 76 -3.90 -7.85 -15.53
N VAL A 77 -2.82 -7.52 -14.80
CA VAL A 77 -2.19 -6.19 -14.87
C VAL A 77 -1.75 -5.89 -16.29
N LEU A 78 -1.10 -6.84 -16.97
CA LEU A 78 -0.61 -6.64 -18.34
C LEU A 78 -1.76 -6.34 -19.32
N VAL A 79 -2.91 -7.00 -19.15
CA VAL A 79 -4.12 -6.68 -19.94
C VAL A 79 -4.59 -5.27 -19.61
N GLY A 80 -4.66 -4.90 -18.32
CA GLY A 80 -5.04 -3.54 -17.91
C GLY A 80 -4.11 -2.46 -18.47
N GLU A 81 -2.79 -2.70 -18.48
CA GLU A 81 -1.81 -1.76 -19.07
C GLU A 81 -1.91 -1.66 -20.60
N ALA A 82 -2.34 -2.74 -21.27
CA ALA A 82 -2.48 -2.74 -22.73
C ALA A 82 -3.74 -1.98 -23.23
N LEU A 83 -4.81 -1.90 -22.45
CA LEU A 83 -6.07 -1.28 -22.85
C LEU A 83 -5.93 0.19 -23.28
N PRO A 84 -5.27 1.09 -22.52
CA PRO A 84 -5.12 2.50 -22.89
C PRO A 84 -4.23 2.72 -24.13
N ALA A 85 -3.39 1.73 -24.49
CA ALA A 85 -2.60 1.78 -25.71
C ALA A 85 -3.41 1.39 -26.95
N MET A 86 -4.49 0.62 -26.79
CA MET A 86 -5.32 0.14 -27.89
C MET A 86 -6.50 1.07 -28.21
N THR A 87 -7.04 1.72 -27.20
CA THR A 87 -8.22 2.59 -27.34
C THR A 87 -8.13 3.79 -26.41
N THR A 88 -8.72 4.91 -26.80
CA THR A 88 -8.78 6.13 -26.01
C THR A 88 -10.21 6.34 -25.46
N GLY A 89 -10.30 6.98 -24.31
CA GLY A 89 -11.57 7.37 -23.70
C GLY A 89 -11.65 7.07 -22.22
N TYR A 90 -12.42 7.90 -21.52
CA TYR A 90 -12.54 7.84 -20.07
C TYR A 90 -13.04 6.47 -19.54
N VAL A 91 -14.08 5.88 -20.17
CA VAL A 91 -14.64 4.60 -19.73
C VAL A 91 -13.61 3.47 -19.85
N MET A 92 -12.82 3.49 -20.92
CA MET A 92 -11.74 2.53 -21.12
C MET A 92 -10.63 2.70 -20.08
N LEU A 93 -10.27 3.96 -19.76
CA LEU A 93 -9.30 4.27 -18.72
C LEU A 93 -9.76 3.77 -17.34
N VAL A 94 -11.04 3.96 -16.99
CA VAL A 94 -11.62 3.43 -15.75
C VAL A 94 -11.55 1.90 -15.73
N GLY A 95 -11.90 1.24 -16.83
CA GLY A 95 -11.81 -0.21 -16.96
C GLY A 95 -10.37 -0.73 -16.83
N ALA A 96 -9.41 -0.05 -17.44
CA ALA A 96 -7.98 -0.34 -17.34
C ALA A 96 -7.48 -0.23 -15.87
N ILE A 97 -7.77 0.89 -15.21
CA ILE A 97 -7.38 1.12 -13.81
C ILE A 97 -8.04 0.10 -12.88
N PHE A 98 -9.29 -0.27 -13.12
CA PHE A 98 -9.95 -1.33 -12.35
C PHE A 98 -9.25 -2.69 -12.52
N LEU A 99 -8.91 -3.09 -13.76
CA LEU A 99 -8.17 -4.34 -14.01
C LEU A 99 -6.77 -4.31 -13.38
N ILE A 100 -6.06 -3.19 -13.49
CA ILE A 100 -4.78 -2.99 -12.81
C ILE A 100 -4.98 -3.15 -11.29
N GLY A 101 -6.01 -2.54 -10.72
CA GLY A 101 -6.36 -2.67 -9.30
C GLY A 101 -6.63 -4.12 -8.88
N VAL A 102 -7.39 -4.88 -9.69
CA VAL A 102 -7.65 -6.31 -9.46
C VAL A 102 -6.33 -7.11 -9.47
N GLY A 103 -5.52 -6.93 -10.50
CA GLY A 103 -4.24 -7.62 -10.61
C GLY A 103 -3.28 -7.26 -9.48
N MET A 104 -3.18 -5.98 -9.11
CA MET A 104 -2.33 -5.52 -7.99
C MET A 104 -2.82 -6.06 -6.64
N THR A 105 -4.14 -6.15 -6.44
CA THR A 105 -4.73 -6.79 -5.26
C THR A 105 -4.27 -8.24 -5.14
N LEU A 106 -4.47 -9.03 -6.19
CA LEU A 106 -4.10 -10.44 -6.22
C LEU A 106 -2.57 -10.63 -6.06
N LEU A 107 -1.79 -9.73 -6.65
CA LEU A 107 -0.33 -9.73 -6.55
C LEU A 107 0.13 -9.49 -5.11
N GLN A 108 -0.51 -8.57 -4.37
CA GLN A 108 -0.21 -8.33 -2.97
C GLN A 108 -0.65 -9.49 -2.07
N VAL A 109 -1.82 -10.11 -2.35
CA VAL A 109 -2.31 -11.29 -1.64
C VAL A 109 -1.31 -12.45 -1.72
N ALA A 110 -0.67 -12.67 -2.87
CA ALA A 110 0.31 -13.74 -3.07
C ALA A 110 1.74 -13.30 -2.70
N GLY A 111 2.13 -12.10 -3.07
CA GLY A 111 3.50 -11.58 -2.93
C GLY A 111 3.95 -11.40 -1.49
N ASN A 112 3.06 -10.94 -0.61
CA ASN A 112 3.41 -10.77 0.80
C ASN A 112 3.72 -12.10 1.50
N PRO A 113 2.87 -13.15 1.43
CA PRO A 113 3.18 -14.42 2.09
C PRO A 113 4.28 -15.23 1.38
N ILE A 114 4.51 -15.07 0.06
CA ILE A 114 5.62 -15.76 -0.60
C ILE A 114 6.98 -15.29 -0.07
N MET A 115 7.06 -14.04 0.41
CA MET A 115 8.27 -13.55 1.08
C MET A 115 8.62 -14.36 2.32
N ARG A 116 7.63 -14.96 3.01
CA ARG A 116 7.88 -15.86 4.13
C ARG A 116 8.52 -17.17 3.66
N ASP A 117 8.04 -17.74 2.56
CA ASP A 117 8.56 -19.02 2.02
C ASP A 117 10.00 -18.91 1.55
N VAL A 118 10.39 -17.75 1.01
CA VAL A 118 11.75 -17.49 0.50
C VAL A 118 12.69 -16.88 1.55
N SER A 119 12.17 -16.57 2.74
CA SER A 119 12.95 -16.02 3.84
C SER A 119 13.54 -17.11 4.72
N GLU A 120 14.73 -16.86 5.24
CA GLU A 120 15.29 -17.65 6.33
C GLU A 120 14.43 -17.46 7.58
N GLU A 121 14.45 -18.47 8.48
CA GLU A 121 13.70 -18.43 9.72
C GLU A 121 14.03 -17.18 10.54
N GLY A 122 12.98 -16.55 11.10
CA GLY A 122 13.10 -15.28 11.85
C GLY A 122 13.34 -14.02 11.01
N ARG A 123 13.51 -14.13 9.67
CA ARG A 123 13.83 -12.97 8.81
C ARG A 123 12.67 -12.48 7.94
N PHE A 124 11.47 -13.02 8.14
CA PHE A 124 10.31 -12.67 7.32
C PHE A 124 9.96 -11.18 7.40
N ALA A 125 9.81 -10.61 8.61
CA ALA A 125 9.49 -9.20 8.79
C ALA A 125 10.50 -8.28 8.10
N ARG A 126 11.81 -8.56 8.27
CA ARG A 126 12.89 -7.81 7.64
C ARG A 126 12.80 -7.83 6.11
N ASN A 127 12.64 -9.02 5.54
CA ASN A 127 12.62 -9.20 4.09
C ASN A 127 11.35 -8.62 3.48
N LEU A 128 10.21 -8.73 4.18
CA LEU A 128 8.96 -8.10 3.76
C LEU A 128 9.07 -6.56 3.79
N THR A 129 9.67 -6.00 4.85
CA THR A 129 9.92 -4.55 4.95
C THR A 129 10.83 -4.06 3.82
N PHE A 130 11.88 -4.81 3.47
CA PHE A 130 12.73 -4.50 2.33
C PHE A 130 11.98 -4.61 1.00
N ALA A 131 11.11 -5.61 0.83
CA ALA A 131 10.26 -5.72 -0.35
C ALA A 131 9.29 -4.53 -0.48
N GLN A 132 8.74 -4.05 0.64
CA GLN A 132 7.92 -2.83 0.66
C GLN A 132 8.74 -1.56 0.34
N PHE A 133 10.04 -1.51 0.67
CA PHE A 133 10.92 -0.45 0.18
C PHE A 133 11.04 -0.49 -1.35
N ILE A 134 11.25 -1.68 -1.94
CA ILE A 134 11.29 -1.83 -3.41
C ILE A 134 9.94 -1.42 -4.05
N LYS A 135 8.80 -1.74 -3.42
CA LYS A 135 7.48 -1.23 -3.82
C LYS A 135 7.47 0.31 -3.83
N GLY A 136 8.00 0.93 -2.77
CA GLY A 136 8.10 2.39 -2.67
C GLY A 136 8.91 3.03 -3.81
N LEU A 137 9.96 2.36 -4.28
CA LEU A 137 10.70 2.82 -5.47
C LEU A 137 9.82 2.78 -6.73
N GLY A 138 8.97 1.77 -6.88
CA GLY A 138 7.97 1.70 -7.94
C GLY A 138 6.97 2.86 -7.87
N SER A 139 6.48 3.18 -6.66
CA SER A 139 5.56 4.31 -6.43
C SER A 139 6.17 5.66 -6.80
N ILE A 140 7.47 5.85 -6.57
CA ILE A 140 8.21 7.07 -6.95
C ILE A 140 8.49 7.08 -8.46
N ALA A 141 8.82 5.92 -9.05
CA ALA A 141 9.13 5.80 -10.46
C ALA A 141 7.93 6.15 -11.34
N GLY A 142 6.71 5.86 -10.91
CA GLY A 142 5.50 6.14 -11.65
C GLY A 142 5.35 7.59 -12.09
N PRO A 143 5.22 8.53 -11.15
CA PRO A 143 5.15 9.97 -11.46
C PRO A 143 6.37 10.46 -12.23
N ALA A 144 7.57 10.01 -11.90
CA ALA A 144 8.80 10.42 -12.55
C ALA A 144 8.83 10.03 -14.05
N VAL A 145 8.40 8.79 -14.37
CA VAL A 145 8.28 8.33 -15.75
C VAL A 145 7.23 9.10 -16.51
N ALA A 146 6.04 9.35 -15.92
CA ALA A 146 4.98 10.14 -16.55
C ALA A 146 5.48 11.54 -16.94
N ILE A 147 6.11 12.26 -16.02
CA ILE A 147 6.67 13.58 -16.24
C ILE A 147 7.76 13.54 -17.33
N ALA A 148 8.66 12.55 -17.29
CA ALA A 148 9.72 12.39 -18.27
C ALA A 148 9.23 12.09 -19.69
N LEU A 149 8.12 11.38 -19.83
CA LEU A 149 7.48 11.12 -21.13
C LEU A 149 6.85 12.40 -21.69
N VAL A 150 6.06 13.10 -20.89
CA VAL A 150 5.39 14.34 -21.28
C VAL A 150 6.40 15.44 -21.62
N SER A 151 7.49 15.57 -20.87
CA SER A 151 8.55 16.55 -21.16
C SER A 151 9.30 16.29 -22.48
N ARG A 152 9.21 15.07 -23.02
CA ARG A 152 9.75 14.69 -24.34
C ARG A 152 8.71 14.76 -25.45
N GLY A 153 7.52 15.30 -25.18
CA GLY A 153 6.44 15.43 -26.15
C GLY A 153 5.67 14.15 -26.44
N LEU A 154 5.87 13.10 -25.61
CA LEU A 154 5.09 11.88 -25.72
C LEU A 154 3.76 12.02 -24.96
N PRO A 155 2.68 11.39 -25.44
CA PRO A 155 1.40 11.43 -24.74
C PRO A 155 1.54 10.74 -23.36
N TRP A 156 0.86 11.28 -22.33
CA TRP A 156 0.96 10.80 -20.96
C TRP A 156 0.55 9.32 -20.80
N ASN A 157 -0.38 8.84 -21.64
CA ASN A 157 -0.82 7.45 -21.64
C ASN A 157 0.27 6.46 -22.11
N SER A 158 1.39 6.95 -22.69
CA SER A 158 2.57 6.11 -22.98
C SER A 158 3.16 5.44 -21.74
N ILE A 159 2.84 5.95 -20.53
CA ILE A 159 3.24 5.33 -19.27
C ILE A 159 2.72 3.90 -19.15
N PHE A 160 1.50 3.62 -19.62
CA PHE A 160 0.92 2.28 -19.61
C PHE A 160 1.75 1.29 -20.44
N THR A 161 2.28 1.75 -21.58
CA THR A 161 3.19 0.93 -22.41
C THR A 161 4.50 0.64 -21.67
N VAL A 162 5.10 1.65 -21.04
CA VAL A 162 6.35 1.47 -20.27
C VAL A 162 6.13 0.50 -19.11
N PHE A 163 5.05 0.67 -18.36
CA PHE A 163 4.72 -0.23 -17.25
C PHE A 163 4.36 -1.63 -17.74
N GLY A 164 3.63 -1.75 -18.85
CA GLY A 164 3.32 -3.03 -19.48
C GLY A 164 4.58 -3.83 -19.83
N VAL A 165 5.63 -3.19 -20.35
CA VAL A 165 6.92 -3.84 -20.60
C VAL A 165 7.55 -4.33 -19.30
N VAL A 166 7.57 -3.54 -18.24
CA VAL A 166 8.12 -3.95 -16.93
C VAL A 166 7.32 -5.11 -16.34
N VAL A 167 5.99 -5.07 -16.45
CA VAL A 167 5.09 -6.16 -16.03
C VAL A 167 5.37 -7.44 -16.82
N ALA A 168 5.53 -7.35 -18.15
CA ALA A 168 5.83 -8.51 -19.01
C ALA A 168 7.17 -9.15 -18.63
N ILE A 169 8.22 -8.35 -18.39
CA ILE A 169 9.53 -8.83 -17.92
C ILE A 169 9.39 -9.52 -16.56
N THR A 170 8.61 -8.92 -15.65
CA THR A 170 8.35 -9.48 -14.31
C THR A 170 7.58 -10.80 -14.40
N LEU A 171 6.55 -10.86 -15.25
CA LEU A 171 5.77 -12.06 -15.52
C LEU A 171 6.68 -13.20 -16.01
N ALA A 172 7.54 -12.92 -16.99
CA ALA A 172 8.51 -13.89 -17.48
C ALA A 172 9.46 -14.36 -16.35
N GLY A 173 9.99 -13.41 -15.55
CA GLY A 173 10.86 -13.75 -14.42
C GLY A 173 10.17 -14.64 -13.39
N VAL A 174 8.92 -14.36 -13.03
CA VAL A 174 8.14 -15.18 -12.09
C VAL A 174 7.79 -16.53 -12.69
N ALA A 175 7.56 -16.64 -14.00
CA ALA A 175 7.30 -17.92 -14.68
C ALA A 175 8.48 -18.91 -14.53
N PHE A 176 9.71 -18.42 -14.64
CA PHE A 176 10.92 -19.23 -14.45
C PHE A 176 11.32 -19.44 -12.98
N LEU A 177 10.67 -18.74 -12.05
CA LEU A 177 10.96 -18.86 -10.62
C LEU A 177 10.58 -20.26 -10.12
N ARG A 178 11.51 -20.93 -9.43
CA ARG A 178 11.23 -22.16 -8.68
C ARG A 178 11.14 -21.82 -7.21
N VAL A 179 9.94 -21.93 -6.65
CA VAL A 179 9.67 -21.76 -5.22
C VAL A 179 9.10 -23.05 -4.69
N ASP A 180 9.72 -23.57 -3.66
CA ASP A 180 9.15 -24.67 -2.88
C ASP A 180 8.09 -24.08 -1.95
N GLU A 181 6.86 -24.01 -2.44
CA GLU A 181 5.74 -23.55 -1.63
C GLU A 181 5.46 -24.58 -0.54
N LYS A 182 5.54 -24.17 0.72
CA LYS A 182 5.20 -25.03 1.87
C LYS A 182 3.70 -25.29 1.84
N LYS A 183 3.28 -26.38 1.22
CA LYS A 183 1.92 -26.90 1.34
C LYS A 183 1.74 -27.55 2.70
N GLN A 184 0.64 -27.27 3.35
CA GLN A 184 0.20 -27.95 4.55
C GLN A 184 -0.99 -28.85 4.14
N ASP A 185 -0.71 -30.14 3.95
CA ASP A 185 -1.68 -31.07 3.37
C ASP A 185 -2.86 -31.42 4.31
N ASP A 186 -2.70 -31.22 5.64
CA ASP A 186 -3.69 -31.61 6.66
C ASP A 186 -4.64 -30.50 7.13
N LYS A 187 -4.67 -29.33 6.48
CA LYS A 187 -5.56 -28.24 6.90
C LYS A 187 -6.86 -28.19 6.09
N PRO A 188 -7.97 -27.74 6.70
CA PRO A 188 -9.20 -27.44 5.93
C PRO A 188 -8.94 -26.40 4.84
N ALA A 189 -9.46 -26.63 3.64
CA ALA A 189 -9.33 -25.68 2.53
C ALA A 189 -9.91 -24.31 2.91
N ALA A 190 -9.19 -23.24 2.56
CA ALA A 190 -9.68 -21.88 2.75
C ALA A 190 -10.96 -21.63 1.97
N SER A 191 -11.86 -20.88 2.57
CA SER A 191 -13.13 -20.43 1.98
C SER A 191 -13.42 -18.98 2.37
N ILE A 192 -14.29 -18.30 1.65
CA ILE A 192 -14.74 -16.95 2.00
C ILE A 192 -15.32 -16.94 3.42
N ARG A 193 -16.16 -17.94 3.75
CA ARG A 193 -16.77 -18.06 5.07
C ARG A 193 -15.73 -18.27 6.17
N SER A 194 -14.75 -19.16 5.98
CA SER A 194 -13.71 -19.42 6.98
C SER A 194 -12.77 -18.21 7.14
N SER A 195 -12.51 -17.46 6.08
CA SER A 195 -11.74 -16.21 6.16
C SER A 195 -12.45 -15.18 7.04
N PHE A 196 -13.72 -14.88 6.78
CA PHE A 196 -14.47 -13.93 7.62
C PHE A 196 -14.71 -14.46 9.04
N ALA A 197 -14.82 -15.77 9.25
CA ALA A 197 -14.92 -16.35 10.60
C ALA A 197 -13.67 -16.07 11.47
N LEU A 198 -12.50 -15.82 10.87
CA LEU A 198 -11.30 -15.40 11.61
C LEU A 198 -11.47 -14.05 12.30
N LEU A 199 -12.34 -13.17 11.81
CA LEU A 199 -12.63 -11.89 12.45
C LEU A 199 -13.36 -12.05 13.79
N ALA A 200 -13.95 -13.22 14.08
CA ALA A 200 -14.47 -13.52 15.40
C ALA A 200 -13.36 -13.68 16.46
N ASN A 201 -12.11 -13.92 16.04
CA ASN A 201 -10.97 -13.89 16.94
C ASN A 201 -10.59 -12.42 17.24
N PRO A 202 -10.66 -11.96 18.52
CA PRO A 202 -10.39 -10.58 18.86
C PRO A 202 -8.97 -10.11 18.48
N TYR A 203 -7.99 -11.01 18.50
CA TYR A 203 -6.63 -10.68 18.11
C TYR A 203 -6.53 -10.41 16.61
N VAL A 204 -7.12 -11.29 15.78
CA VAL A 204 -7.17 -11.10 14.32
C VAL A 204 -7.92 -9.82 13.98
N PHE A 205 -9.11 -9.62 14.56
CA PHE A 205 -9.93 -8.44 14.32
C PHE A 205 -9.18 -7.14 14.63
N THR A 206 -8.51 -7.07 15.80
CA THR A 206 -7.78 -5.85 16.20
C THR A 206 -6.60 -5.56 15.25
N MET A 207 -5.89 -6.59 14.77
CA MET A 207 -4.80 -6.42 13.80
C MET A 207 -5.31 -5.97 12.42
N ILE A 208 -6.40 -6.57 11.92
CA ILE A 208 -7.02 -6.20 10.64
C ILE A 208 -7.57 -4.77 10.71
N LEU A 209 -8.28 -4.42 11.80
CA LEU A 209 -8.76 -3.05 12.02
C LEU A 209 -7.59 -2.06 12.09
N GLY A 210 -6.50 -2.41 12.78
CA GLY A 210 -5.31 -1.58 12.86
C GLY A 210 -4.68 -1.33 11.50
N LEU A 211 -4.63 -2.34 10.64
CA LEU A 211 -4.12 -2.19 9.29
C LEU A 211 -5.05 -1.34 8.42
N PHE A 212 -6.36 -1.50 8.55
CA PHE A 212 -7.36 -0.65 7.88
C PHE A 212 -7.20 0.82 8.27
N LEU A 213 -7.10 1.09 9.57
CA LEU A 213 -6.89 2.45 10.09
C LEU A 213 -5.54 3.03 9.66
N TYR A 214 -4.49 2.18 9.63
CA TYR A 214 -3.16 2.57 9.19
C TYR A 214 -3.14 3.00 7.72
N VAL A 215 -3.63 2.12 6.81
CA VAL A 215 -3.64 2.47 5.38
C VAL A 215 -4.53 3.68 5.13
N GLY A 216 -5.64 3.77 5.84
CA GLY A 216 -6.48 4.95 5.81
C GLY A 216 -5.76 6.23 6.25
N ALA A 217 -4.97 6.17 7.34
CA ALA A 217 -4.18 7.31 7.80
C ALA A 217 -3.07 7.67 6.80
N GLU A 218 -2.36 6.68 6.23
CA GLU A 218 -1.31 6.88 5.23
C GLU A 218 -1.85 7.60 3.99
N VAL A 219 -2.92 7.08 3.41
CA VAL A 219 -3.56 7.68 2.22
C VAL A 219 -4.22 9.01 2.56
N GLY A 220 -4.85 9.11 3.75
CA GLY A 220 -5.47 10.33 4.23
C GLY A 220 -4.48 11.49 4.39
N VAL A 221 -3.38 11.27 5.11
CA VAL A 221 -2.31 12.27 5.25
C VAL A 221 -1.78 12.66 3.88
N ASN A 222 -1.43 11.69 3.03
CA ASN A 222 -0.91 11.96 1.70
C ASN A 222 -1.86 12.81 0.85
N SER A 223 -3.16 12.51 0.88
CA SER A 223 -4.18 13.22 0.09
C SER A 223 -4.47 14.63 0.59
N TRP A 224 -4.34 14.87 1.90
CA TRP A 224 -4.75 16.13 2.54
C TRP A 224 -3.60 17.06 2.90
N ILE A 225 -2.35 16.60 2.83
CA ILE A 225 -1.20 17.35 3.32
C ILE A 225 -0.99 18.68 2.56
N ALA A 226 -1.16 18.67 1.23
CA ALA A 226 -1.03 19.88 0.42
C ALA A 226 -2.12 20.90 0.78
N THR A 227 -3.38 20.45 0.91
CA THR A 227 -4.51 21.29 1.33
C THR A 227 -4.29 21.84 2.73
N PHE A 228 -3.82 21.01 3.66
CA PHE A 228 -3.54 21.42 5.03
C PHE A 228 -2.46 22.51 5.10
N LEU A 229 -1.33 22.31 4.41
CA LEU A 229 -0.24 23.28 4.39
C LEU A 229 -0.64 24.59 3.72
N ASN A 230 -1.43 24.52 2.64
CA ASN A 230 -1.95 25.71 1.97
C ASN A 230 -2.91 26.49 2.88
N GLN A 231 -3.94 25.84 3.42
CA GLN A 231 -4.98 26.53 4.21
C GLN A 231 -4.45 27.06 5.56
N LYS A 232 -3.57 26.30 6.22
CA LYS A 232 -3.08 26.69 7.54
C LYS A 232 -1.87 27.63 7.50
N PHE A 233 -0.95 27.43 6.53
CA PHE A 233 0.32 28.13 6.49
C PHE A 233 0.58 28.93 5.21
N GLN A 234 -0.43 29.02 4.32
CA GLN A 234 -0.39 29.80 3.07
C GLN A 234 0.77 29.34 2.14
N PHE A 235 1.09 28.05 2.14
CA PHE A 235 2.02 27.51 1.16
C PHE A 235 1.41 27.53 -0.25
N ASP A 236 2.23 27.80 -1.26
CA ASP A 236 1.80 27.70 -2.65
C ASP A 236 1.51 26.24 -3.05
N LEU A 237 0.31 26.01 -3.61
CA LEU A 237 -0.12 24.67 -4.01
C LEU A 237 0.72 24.08 -5.16
N GLY A 238 1.25 24.92 -6.05
CA GLY A 238 2.09 24.47 -7.16
C GLY A 238 3.39 23.82 -6.68
N SER A 239 4.05 24.44 -5.69
CA SER A 239 5.28 23.91 -5.10
C SER A 239 5.01 22.72 -4.18
N LEU A 240 3.85 22.66 -3.51
CA LEU A 240 3.47 21.59 -2.59
C LEU A 240 2.93 20.36 -3.28
N ALA A 241 2.21 20.52 -4.40
CA ALA A 241 1.67 19.38 -5.15
C ALA A 241 2.79 18.45 -5.64
N THR A 242 3.97 19.02 -5.94
CA THR A 242 5.14 18.23 -6.38
C THR A 242 6.11 17.90 -5.24
N GLY A 243 6.33 18.82 -4.28
CA GLY A 243 7.34 18.69 -3.23
C GLY A 243 6.84 18.01 -1.94
N GLY A 244 5.65 18.36 -1.45
CA GLY A 244 5.15 17.88 -0.15
C GLY A 244 4.78 16.40 -0.18
N ILE A 245 4.11 15.95 -1.24
CA ILE A 245 3.74 14.54 -1.45
C ILE A 245 5.00 13.70 -1.68
N ALA A 246 5.92 14.18 -2.52
CA ALA A 246 7.20 13.51 -2.75
C ALA A 246 8.02 13.40 -1.47
N PHE A 247 8.04 14.43 -0.63
CA PHE A 247 8.75 14.45 0.65
C PHE A 247 8.22 13.39 1.63
N PHE A 248 6.89 13.22 1.69
CA PHE A 248 6.27 12.16 2.48
C PHE A 248 6.62 10.75 1.97
N PHE A 249 6.55 10.50 0.66
CA PHE A 249 6.91 9.19 0.09
C PHE A 249 8.40 8.88 0.20
N VAL A 250 9.27 9.88 0.09
CA VAL A 250 10.70 9.72 0.35
C VAL A 250 10.94 9.32 1.80
N ALA A 251 10.31 10.01 2.75
CA ALA A 251 10.42 9.67 4.17
C ALA A 251 9.91 8.25 4.47
N LEU A 252 8.77 7.87 3.89
CA LEU A 252 8.18 6.54 3.99
C LEU A 252 9.12 5.46 3.44
N SER A 253 9.75 5.71 2.29
CA SER A 253 10.71 4.79 1.67
C SER A 253 12.00 4.67 2.49
N ILE A 254 12.53 5.78 3.00
CA ILE A 254 13.67 5.80 3.93
C ILE A 254 13.33 5.02 5.20
N GLY A 255 12.12 5.22 5.75
CA GLY A 255 11.62 4.48 6.91
C GLY A 255 11.62 2.96 6.68
N ARG A 256 11.19 2.49 5.50
CA ARG A 256 11.22 1.08 5.11
C ARG A 256 12.65 0.54 5.00
N LEU A 257 13.55 1.31 4.41
CA LEU A 257 14.95 0.91 4.29
C LEU A 257 15.63 0.80 5.65
N ILE A 258 15.49 1.83 6.50
CA ILE A 258 15.98 1.84 7.88
C ILE A 258 15.34 0.67 8.67
N GLY A 259 14.03 0.48 8.53
CA GLY A 259 13.30 -0.57 9.22
C GLY A 259 13.80 -1.97 8.88
N SER A 260 14.14 -2.22 7.62
CA SER A 260 14.74 -3.51 7.23
C SER A 260 16.10 -3.75 7.92
N ALA A 261 16.88 -2.70 8.16
CA ALA A 261 18.14 -2.79 8.91
C ALA A 261 17.91 -2.96 10.42
N VAL A 262 16.99 -2.21 11.01
CA VAL A 262 16.63 -2.27 12.45
C VAL A 262 16.12 -3.66 12.84
N LEU A 263 15.40 -4.34 11.96
CA LEU A 263 14.88 -5.68 12.18
C LEU A 263 15.99 -6.79 12.23
N ASN A 264 17.26 -6.45 12.08
CA ASN A 264 18.36 -7.35 12.44
C ASN A 264 18.65 -7.35 13.94
N PHE A 265 18.22 -6.32 14.69
CA PHE A 265 18.58 -6.09 16.10
C PHE A 265 17.35 -6.02 17.00
N MET A 266 16.16 -5.84 16.43
CA MET A 266 14.91 -5.65 17.15
C MET A 266 13.82 -6.56 16.62
N SER A 267 12.97 -7.10 17.49
CA SER A 267 11.83 -7.91 17.06
C SER A 267 10.75 -7.06 16.35
N ALA A 268 9.99 -7.67 15.42
CA ALA A 268 8.91 -7.00 14.72
C ALA A 268 7.88 -6.38 15.69
N ARG A 269 7.60 -7.05 16.82
CA ARG A 269 6.65 -6.56 17.82
C ARG A 269 7.14 -5.31 18.55
N GLN A 270 8.42 -5.26 18.93
CA GLN A 270 9.02 -4.07 19.56
C GLN A 270 9.13 -2.92 18.56
N PHE A 271 9.49 -3.23 17.32
CA PHE A 271 9.65 -2.21 16.29
C PHE A 271 8.30 -1.60 15.88
N LEU A 272 7.20 -2.38 15.92
CA LEU A 272 5.85 -1.83 15.71
C LEU A 272 5.52 -0.73 16.72
N LEU A 273 5.91 -0.88 17.99
CA LEU A 273 5.70 0.16 19.00
C LEU A 273 6.49 1.45 18.67
N VAL A 274 7.74 1.31 18.24
CA VAL A 274 8.58 2.47 17.88
C VAL A 274 8.00 3.22 16.69
N THR A 275 7.64 2.51 15.62
CA THR A 275 7.08 3.12 14.40
C THR A 275 5.71 3.76 14.67
N ALA A 276 4.89 3.13 15.50
CA ALA A 276 3.61 3.69 15.92
C ALA A 276 3.79 4.96 16.77
N ALA A 277 4.76 5.00 17.68
CA ALA A 277 5.07 6.20 18.46
C ALA A 277 5.53 7.36 17.54
N LEU A 278 6.40 7.08 16.56
CA LEU A 278 6.80 8.09 15.57
C LEU A 278 5.59 8.61 14.77
N SER A 279 4.65 7.72 14.40
CA SER A 279 3.42 8.12 13.69
C SER A 279 2.55 9.06 14.53
N VAL A 280 2.38 8.77 15.83
CA VAL A 280 1.63 9.64 16.76
C VAL A 280 2.32 11.00 16.92
N VAL A 281 3.63 11.01 17.20
CA VAL A 281 4.39 12.25 17.38
C VAL A 281 4.38 13.09 16.10
N GLY A 282 4.58 12.45 14.94
CA GLY A 282 4.57 13.13 13.65
C GLY A 282 3.20 13.74 13.32
N THR A 283 2.11 12.96 13.42
CA THR A 283 0.76 13.47 13.14
C THR A 283 0.32 14.57 14.12
N LEU A 284 0.70 14.48 15.39
CA LEU A 284 0.47 15.54 16.38
C LEU A 284 1.24 16.82 16.01
N GLY A 285 2.52 16.68 15.62
CA GLY A 285 3.35 17.81 15.20
C GLY A 285 2.85 18.50 13.92
N ILE A 286 2.27 17.74 12.96
CA ILE A 286 1.57 18.33 11.81
C ILE A 286 0.41 19.20 12.29
N MET A 287 -0.40 18.69 13.20
CA MET A 287 -1.63 19.38 13.64
C MET A 287 -1.35 20.63 14.48
N LEU A 288 -0.42 20.55 15.43
CA LEU A 288 -0.24 21.58 16.50
C LEU A 288 1.02 22.42 16.31
N GLY A 289 1.95 22.00 15.45
CA GLY A 289 3.23 22.68 15.27
C GLY A 289 3.14 24.02 14.55
N SER A 290 4.24 24.81 14.66
CA SER A 290 4.52 25.92 13.75
C SER A 290 4.71 25.39 12.31
N LYS A 291 4.86 26.31 11.36
CA LYS A 291 5.11 25.97 9.93
C LYS A 291 6.27 25.00 9.75
N GLU A 292 7.41 25.29 10.40
CA GLU A 292 8.64 24.50 10.33
C GLU A 292 8.47 23.13 11.01
N VAL A 293 7.81 23.12 12.18
CA VAL A 293 7.53 21.90 12.93
C VAL A 293 6.59 21.00 12.14
N ALA A 294 5.55 21.56 11.51
CA ALA A 294 4.63 20.79 10.69
C ALA A 294 5.33 20.12 9.50
N VAL A 295 6.20 20.85 8.78
CA VAL A 295 6.98 20.29 7.66
C VAL A 295 7.93 19.19 8.14
N ALA A 296 8.68 19.40 9.23
CA ALA A 296 9.55 18.37 9.81
C ALA A 296 8.74 17.14 10.26
N SER A 297 7.54 17.37 10.80
CA SER A 297 6.65 16.31 11.30
C SER A 297 6.05 15.45 10.18
N ILE A 298 5.91 15.98 8.95
CA ILE A 298 5.56 15.18 7.77
C ILE A 298 6.61 14.09 7.54
N PHE A 299 7.89 14.45 7.66
CA PHE A 299 8.99 13.49 7.51
C PHE A 299 8.94 12.43 8.62
N VAL A 300 8.76 12.85 9.87
CA VAL A 300 8.64 11.93 11.02
C VAL A 300 7.45 10.98 10.84
N THR A 301 6.32 11.48 10.36
CA THR A 301 5.13 10.66 10.06
C THR A 301 5.43 9.62 8.98
N GLY A 302 6.09 10.03 7.89
CA GLY A 302 6.49 9.13 6.81
C GLY A 302 7.42 8.01 7.31
N LEU A 303 8.43 8.35 8.13
CA LEU A 303 9.31 7.35 8.76
C LEU A 303 8.53 6.35 9.61
N GLY A 304 7.57 6.83 10.42
CA GLY A 304 6.71 5.99 11.26
C GLY A 304 5.82 5.07 10.41
N PHE A 305 5.13 5.63 9.42
CA PHE A 305 4.20 4.89 8.58
C PHE A 305 4.87 3.78 7.76
N GLY A 306 6.11 3.99 7.30
CA GLY A 306 6.79 3.09 6.39
C GLY A 306 6.78 1.62 6.79
N ASN A 307 6.78 1.33 8.09
CA ASN A 307 6.98 -0.03 8.59
C ASN A 307 5.71 -0.68 9.17
N VAL A 308 4.62 0.06 9.39
CA VAL A 308 3.42 -0.49 10.06
C VAL A 308 2.82 -1.65 9.27
N PHE A 309 2.64 -1.50 7.94
CA PHE A 309 2.08 -2.56 7.09
C PHE A 309 2.88 -3.87 7.18
N PRO A 310 4.19 -3.89 6.85
CA PRO A 310 4.95 -5.13 6.87
C PRO A 310 5.08 -5.75 8.26
N LEU A 311 5.09 -4.93 9.33
CA LEU A 311 5.17 -5.43 10.69
C LEU A 311 3.86 -6.09 11.13
N VAL A 312 2.71 -5.44 10.95
CA VAL A 312 1.39 -6.03 11.27
C VAL A 312 1.17 -7.29 10.45
N PHE A 313 1.49 -7.25 9.16
CA PHE A 313 1.36 -8.39 8.26
C PHE A 313 2.22 -9.58 8.74
N SER A 314 3.50 -9.35 9.01
CA SER A 314 4.43 -10.42 9.44
C SER A 314 4.06 -10.98 10.82
N ILE A 315 3.72 -10.14 11.78
CA ILE A 315 3.33 -10.57 13.14
C ILE A 315 2.11 -11.49 13.08
N LEU A 316 1.10 -11.14 12.27
CA LEU A 316 -0.13 -11.93 12.19
C LEU A 316 0.08 -13.25 11.44
N ILE A 317 0.80 -13.23 10.32
CA ILE A 317 1.12 -14.44 9.53
C ILE A 317 2.03 -15.40 10.34
N ASP A 318 3.02 -14.88 11.07
CA ASP A 318 3.91 -15.73 11.87
C ASP A 318 3.19 -16.36 13.08
N ARG A 319 2.14 -15.72 13.59
CA ARG A 319 1.33 -16.26 14.69
C ARG A 319 0.41 -17.40 14.23
N MET A 320 -0.09 -17.37 12.99
CA MET A 320 -1.03 -18.36 12.46
C MET A 320 -0.64 -18.73 11.01
N PRO A 321 0.53 -19.36 10.83
CA PRO A 321 1.08 -19.65 9.51
C PRO A 321 0.21 -20.60 8.68
N GLU A 322 -0.52 -21.49 9.34
CA GLU A 322 -1.46 -22.44 8.74
C GLU A 322 -2.67 -21.74 8.09
N ARG A 323 -2.99 -20.51 8.53
CA ARG A 323 -4.09 -19.69 8.00
C ARG A 323 -3.58 -18.54 7.12
N SER A 324 -2.33 -18.62 6.64
CA SER A 324 -1.66 -17.51 5.93
C SER A 324 -2.40 -17.03 4.68
N ALA A 325 -3.09 -17.91 3.97
CA ALA A 325 -3.87 -17.56 2.78
C ALA A 325 -5.09 -16.70 3.12
N GLU A 326 -5.87 -17.11 4.12
CA GLU A 326 -7.06 -16.39 4.59
C GLU A 326 -6.68 -15.05 5.22
N LEU A 327 -5.64 -15.07 6.07
CA LEU A 327 -5.13 -13.86 6.72
C LEU A 327 -4.55 -12.87 5.70
N SER A 328 -3.83 -13.35 4.68
CA SER A 328 -3.34 -12.48 3.60
C SER A 328 -4.49 -11.81 2.85
N GLY A 329 -5.56 -12.57 2.56
CA GLY A 329 -6.78 -12.02 1.96
C GLY A 329 -7.40 -10.91 2.83
N LEU A 330 -7.55 -11.13 4.14
CA LEU A 330 -8.11 -10.15 5.07
C LEU A 330 -7.20 -8.93 5.26
N LEU A 331 -5.87 -9.13 5.38
CA LEU A 331 -4.89 -8.06 5.52
C LEU A 331 -4.84 -7.17 4.27
N CYS A 332 -4.91 -7.78 3.08
CA CYS A 332 -4.99 -7.00 1.84
C CYS A 332 -6.35 -6.31 1.68
N MET A 333 -7.46 -6.91 2.14
CA MET A 333 -8.77 -6.25 2.16
C MET A 333 -8.75 -4.98 3.03
N ALA A 334 -7.98 -4.97 4.12
CA ALA A 334 -7.83 -3.81 4.98
C ALA A 334 -7.23 -2.59 4.26
N ILE A 335 -6.56 -2.77 3.09
CA ILE A 335 -6.04 -1.67 2.26
C ILE A 335 -7.19 -0.76 1.77
N ALA A 336 -8.43 -1.26 1.72
CA ALA A 336 -9.62 -0.47 1.43
C ALA A 336 -9.83 0.71 2.41
N GLY A 337 -9.17 0.73 3.57
CA GLY A 337 -9.11 1.88 4.47
C GLY A 337 -8.63 3.16 3.76
N GLY A 338 -7.74 3.01 2.76
CA GLY A 338 -7.27 4.12 1.93
C GLY A 338 -8.35 4.77 1.05
N ALA A 339 -9.41 4.05 0.70
CA ALA A 339 -10.57 4.65 0.03
C ALA A 339 -11.51 5.36 1.01
N VAL A 340 -11.64 4.85 2.24
CA VAL A 340 -12.64 5.32 3.21
C VAL A 340 -12.16 6.56 3.98
N MET A 341 -10.93 6.56 4.48
CA MET A 341 -10.46 7.62 5.38
C MET A 341 -10.38 9.02 4.77
N PRO A 342 -9.94 9.22 3.51
CA PRO A 342 -9.98 10.55 2.89
C PRO A 342 -11.40 11.11 2.82
N LEU A 343 -12.42 10.25 2.63
CA LEU A 343 -13.83 10.67 2.64
C LEU A 343 -14.28 11.11 4.05
N VAL A 344 -13.88 10.36 5.08
CA VAL A 344 -14.15 10.73 6.49
C VAL A 344 -13.47 12.06 6.83
N MET A 345 -12.22 12.27 6.38
CA MET A 345 -11.52 13.55 6.57
C MET A 345 -12.24 14.69 5.86
N GLY A 346 -12.76 14.46 4.65
CA GLY A 346 -13.58 15.44 3.93
C GLY A 346 -14.84 15.82 4.71
N ALA A 347 -15.59 14.82 5.17
CA ALA A 347 -16.81 15.06 5.97
C ALA A 347 -16.52 15.83 7.29
N VAL A 348 -15.41 15.52 7.96
CA VAL A 348 -14.96 16.24 9.15
C VAL A 348 -14.59 17.68 8.81
N ASN A 349 -13.82 17.89 7.72
CA ASN A 349 -13.48 19.24 7.25
C ASN A 349 -14.72 20.08 6.97
N ASP A 350 -15.70 19.53 6.27
CA ASP A 350 -16.92 20.23 5.88
C ASP A 350 -17.79 20.56 7.11
N THR A 351 -17.87 19.63 8.07
CA THR A 351 -18.65 19.81 9.30
C THR A 351 -18.07 20.88 10.21
N PHE A 352 -16.74 20.89 10.38
CA PHE A 352 -16.06 21.80 11.31
C PHE A 352 -15.42 23.01 10.62
N SER A 353 -15.50 23.11 9.28
CA SER A 353 -14.81 24.13 8.48
C SER A 353 -13.33 24.28 8.88
N SER A 354 -12.66 23.16 9.14
CA SER A 354 -11.31 23.13 9.71
C SER A 354 -10.48 21.97 9.16
N VAL A 355 -9.47 22.30 8.38
CA VAL A 355 -8.50 21.32 7.89
C VAL A 355 -7.69 20.68 9.03
N THR A 356 -7.52 21.37 10.14
CA THR A 356 -6.87 20.80 11.35
C THR A 356 -7.77 19.73 12.00
N ALA A 357 -9.09 19.93 12.01
CA ALA A 357 -10.04 18.91 12.46
C ALA A 357 -10.00 17.67 11.56
N ALA A 358 -9.89 17.85 10.24
CA ALA A 358 -9.73 16.73 9.31
C ALA A 358 -8.45 15.90 9.62
N MET A 359 -7.35 16.54 9.99
CA MET A 359 -6.11 15.87 10.40
C MET A 359 -6.21 15.10 11.73
N ALA A 360 -7.24 15.35 12.55
CA ALA A 360 -7.49 14.54 13.75
C ALA A 360 -7.88 13.09 13.40
N VAL A 361 -8.44 12.82 12.22
CA VAL A 361 -8.82 11.47 11.79
C VAL A 361 -7.62 10.55 11.69
N PRO A 362 -6.55 10.86 10.92
CA PRO A 362 -5.34 10.05 10.91
C PRO A 362 -4.62 10.01 12.26
N PHE A 363 -4.68 11.08 13.07
CA PHE A 363 -4.10 11.08 14.41
C PHE A 363 -4.77 10.04 15.32
N VAL A 364 -6.11 9.97 15.36
CA VAL A 364 -6.84 8.94 16.11
C VAL A 364 -6.50 7.54 15.61
N SER A 365 -6.34 7.36 14.31
CA SER A 365 -5.88 6.08 13.73
C SER A 365 -4.48 5.71 14.24
N CYS A 366 -3.55 6.67 14.32
CA CYS A 366 -2.21 6.46 14.87
C CYS A 366 -2.23 6.08 16.36
N LEU A 367 -3.14 6.66 17.16
CA LEU A 367 -3.32 6.26 18.58
C LEU A 367 -3.76 4.79 18.68
N TYR A 368 -4.64 4.34 17.80
CA TYR A 368 -5.02 2.93 17.77
C TYR A 368 -3.84 2.01 17.39
N ILE A 369 -3.04 2.39 16.40
CA ILE A 369 -1.84 1.65 15.98
C ILE A 369 -0.82 1.62 17.13
N PHE A 370 -0.67 2.71 17.87
CA PHE A 370 0.18 2.77 19.06
C PHE A 370 -0.29 1.81 20.16
N TYR A 371 -1.60 1.75 20.40
CA TYR A 371 -2.19 0.75 21.29
C TYR A 371 -1.86 -0.68 20.85
N LEU A 372 -1.96 -0.99 19.55
CA LEU A 372 -1.54 -2.31 19.02
C LEU A 372 -0.05 -2.58 19.25
N GLY A 373 0.79 -1.57 19.04
CA GLY A 373 2.24 -1.66 19.30
C GLY A 373 2.55 -1.97 20.76
N LEU A 374 1.86 -1.29 21.70
CA LEU A 374 1.98 -1.58 23.14
C LEU A 374 1.59 -3.01 23.47
N ARG A 375 0.47 -3.48 22.94
CA ARG A 375 -0.01 -4.84 23.15
C ARG A 375 0.96 -5.88 22.58
N ALA A 376 1.42 -5.69 21.35
CA ALA A 376 2.38 -6.59 20.72
C ALA A 376 3.73 -6.64 21.45
N ALA A 377 4.23 -5.50 21.94
CA ALA A 377 5.47 -5.44 22.69
C ALA A 377 5.40 -6.14 24.07
N ARG A 378 4.23 -6.10 24.72
CA ARG A 378 4.00 -6.86 25.97
C ARG A 378 4.04 -8.38 25.74
N GLU A 379 3.41 -8.85 24.65
CA GLU A 379 3.44 -10.27 24.27
C GLU A 379 4.83 -10.77 23.85
N ALA A 380 5.78 -9.89 23.53
CA ALA A 380 7.16 -10.25 23.25
C ALA A 380 8.01 -10.47 24.50
N LYS A 381 7.56 -9.98 25.66
CA LYS A 381 8.26 -10.12 26.95
C LYS A 381 7.75 -11.28 27.80
N ALA A 382 6.56 -11.78 27.49
CA ALA A 382 5.95 -12.97 28.12
C ALA A 382 6.35 -14.24 27.36
#